data_444d951aa46b41601fe2b22602cf2c6e
#
_entry.id   444d951aa46b41601fe2b22602cf2c6e
#
_cell.length_a   1.000
_cell.length_b   1.000
_cell.length_c   1.000
_cell.angle_alpha   90.00
_cell.angle_beta   90.00
_cell.angle_gamma   90.00
#
_symmetry.space_group_name_H-M   'P 1'
#
loop_
_entity.id
_entity.type
_entity.pdbx_description
1 polymer ?
#
loop_
_entity_poly.entity_id
_entity_poly.type
_entity_poly.pdbx_seq_one_letter_code
_entity_poly.pdbx_strand_id
1 'polypeptide(L)'
;MHYDVIVNAEIKQDIFKPGNDTVAEKLLSTIFGSSTKVISEGTLSSGKDGRITLLFRSTNNRENEISFSKSEPDLISFRRGETTFQEPVTVFLEEGKRHRCISKAANGERVEFTTRTDLLENRLLKSGKMTIEYSIEVCGVRVEYTSIKLSVIHDKSKE
;
A
#
# COMPACT_ATOMS: atom_id res chain seq x y z
N MET A 1 11.20 14.65 -14.50
CA MET A 1 9.88 15.15 -14.91
C MET A 1 8.92 15.03 -13.74
N HIS A 2 8.04 16.02 -13.64
CA HIS A 2 7.10 16.13 -12.51
C HIS A 2 5.74 16.54 -13.06
N TYR A 3 4.71 15.76 -12.72
CA TYR A 3 3.33 16.01 -13.16
C TYR A 3 2.42 16.13 -11.96
N ASP A 4 1.58 17.17 -11.96
CA ASP A 4 0.45 17.21 -11.03
C ASP A 4 -0.65 16.27 -11.57
N VAL A 5 -1.17 15.45 -10.70
CA VAL A 5 -2.15 14.41 -11.06
C VAL A 5 -3.29 14.41 -10.05
N ILE A 6 -4.40 13.81 -10.48
CA ILE A 6 -5.50 13.46 -9.59
C ILE A 6 -5.50 11.94 -9.43
N VAL A 7 -5.42 11.50 -8.21
CA VAL A 7 -5.42 10.07 -7.85
C VAL A 7 -6.79 9.70 -7.31
N ASN A 8 -7.38 8.69 -7.91
CA ASN A 8 -8.62 8.08 -7.47
C ASN A 8 -8.28 6.68 -6.97
N ALA A 9 -8.41 6.45 -5.68
CA ALA A 9 -8.05 5.19 -5.04
C ALA A 9 -9.25 4.58 -4.33
N GLU A 10 -9.50 3.30 -4.58
CA GLU A 10 -10.43 2.48 -3.83
C GLU A 10 -9.61 1.52 -2.98
N ILE A 11 -9.72 1.68 -1.66
CA ILE A 11 -8.94 0.92 -0.69
C ILE A 11 -9.88 0.08 0.16
N LYS A 12 -9.69 -1.24 0.13
CA LYS A 12 -10.37 -2.18 1.01
C LYS A 12 -9.36 -2.78 1.96
N GLN A 13 -9.70 -2.82 3.22
CA GLN A 13 -8.80 -3.27 4.25
C GLN A 13 -9.54 -4.11 5.29
N ASP A 14 -9.05 -5.30 5.54
CA ASP A 14 -9.52 -6.16 6.61
C ASP A 14 -8.40 -6.31 7.66
N ILE A 15 -8.75 -6.10 8.91
CA ILE A 15 -7.84 -6.26 10.04
C ILE A 15 -8.31 -7.46 10.84
N PHE A 16 -7.38 -8.37 11.12
CA PHE A 16 -7.65 -9.61 11.83
C PHE A 16 -7.04 -9.58 13.22
N LYS A 17 -7.80 -10.06 14.20
CA LYS A 17 -7.26 -10.28 15.53
C LYS A 17 -6.38 -11.53 15.49
N PRO A 18 -5.13 -11.47 16.01
CA PRO A 18 -4.35 -12.68 16.22
C PRO A 18 -5.16 -13.60 17.12
N GLY A 19 -5.59 -14.75 16.57
CA GLY A 19 -6.48 -15.66 17.30
C GLY A 19 -5.76 -16.32 18.45
N ASN A 20 -6.45 -16.47 19.57
CA ASN A 20 -6.15 -17.52 20.51
C ASN A 20 -6.44 -18.87 19.82
N ASP A 21 -5.80 -19.92 20.24
CA ASP A 21 -5.68 -21.22 19.54
C ASP A 21 -6.98 -22.01 19.27
N THR A 22 -8.15 -21.40 19.28
CA THR A 22 -9.39 -22.10 18.96
C THR A 22 -9.83 -21.86 17.52
N VAL A 23 -10.27 -22.91 16.84
CA VAL A 23 -10.74 -22.87 15.44
C VAL A 23 -11.88 -21.86 15.25
N ALA A 24 -12.75 -21.71 16.24
CA ALA A 24 -13.86 -20.78 16.21
C ALA A 24 -13.40 -19.32 16.20
N GLU A 25 -12.34 -19.00 16.90
CA GLU A 25 -11.77 -17.66 16.93
C GLU A 25 -11.07 -17.29 15.63
N LYS A 26 -10.50 -18.27 14.93
CA LYS A 26 -9.92 -18.04 13.60
C LYS A 26 -10.99 -17.70 12.55
N LEU A 27 -12.19 -18.26 12.67
CA LEU A 27 -13.31 -17.96 11.78
C LEU A 27 -13.95 -16.61 12.06
N LEU A 28 -13.88 -16.14 13.32
CA LEU A 28 -14.42 -14.85 13.77
C LEU A 28 -13.34 -13.77 13.88
N SER A 29 -12.20 -13.95 13.23
CA SER A 29 -11.02 -13.12 13.45
C SER A 29 -11.01 -11.79 12.72
N THR A 30 -11.95 -11.54 11.81
CA THR A 30 -12.07 -10.21 11.19
C THR A 30 -12.66 -9.25 12.21
N ILE A 31 -11.82 -8.35 12.76
CA ILE A 31 -12.26 -7.34 13.71
C ILE A 31 -12.87 -6.15 13.00
N PHE A 32 -12.30 -5.81 11.85
CA PHE A 32 -12.61 -4.56 11.17
C PHE A 32 -12.41 -4.72 9.68
N GLY A 33 -13.44 -4.38 8.92
CA GLY A 33 -13.37 -4.27 7.48
C GLY A 33 -13.73 -2.86 7.06
N SER A 34 -12.97 -2.26 6.16
CA SER A 34 -13.25 -0.95 5.61
C SER A 34 -13.16 -0.94 4.10
N SER A 35 -13.99 -0.10 3.49
CA SER A 35 -13.92 0.21 2.07
C SER A 35 -13.98 1.73 1.95
N THR A 36 -12.94 2.32 1.39
CA THR A 36 -12.80 3.77 1.30
C THR A 36 -12.46 4.16 -0.13
N LYS A 37 -13.11 5.20 -0.63
CA LYS A 37 -12.76 5.85 -1.89
C LYS A 37 -12.12 7.19 -1.58
N VAL A 38 -10.95 7.41 -2.16
CA VAL A 38 -10.17 8.64 -1.98
C VAL A 38 -9.98 9.29 -3.34
N ILE A 39 -10.28 10.57 -3.41
CA ILE A 39 -9.89 11.40 -4.55
C ILE A 39 -8.93 12.45 -3.99
N SER A 40 -7.72 12.47 -4.51
CA SER A 40 -6.65 13.30 -3.96
C SER A 40 -5.85 13.94 -5.07
N GLU A 41 -5.41 15.16 -4.83
CA GLU A 41 -4.32 15.72 -5.61
C GLU A 41 -3.03 14.96 -5.27
N GLY A 42 -2.20 14.75 -6.27
CA GLY A 42 -0.95 14.04 -6.11
C GLY A 42 0.10 14.51 -7.10
N THR A 43 1.25 13.90 -7.03
CA THR A 43 2.34 14.16 -7.97
C THR A 43 2.92 12.85 -8.47
N LEU A 44 3.21 12.82 -9.76
CA LEU A 44 3.91 11.72 -10.41
C LEU A 44 5.23 12.25 -10.93
N SER A 45 6.33 11.70 -10.47
CA SER A 45 7.65 12.16 -10.86
C SER A 45 8.53 11.02 -11.33
N SER A 46 9.49 11.33 -12.19
CA SER A 46 10.50 10.38 -12.63
C SER A 46 11.90 10.94 -12.38
N GLY A 47 12.75 10.14 -11.76
CA GLY A 47 14.14 10.47 -11.53
C GLY A 47 15.03 10.11 -12.72
N LYS A 48 16.27 10.60 -12.70
CA LYS A 48 17.27 10.32 -13.72
C LYS A 48 17.69 8.85 -13.79
N ASP A 49 17.49 8.14 -12.68
CA ASP A 49 17.79 6.71 -12.54
C ASP A 49 16.64 5.80 -13.05
N GLY A 50 15.58 6.39 -13.59
CA GLY A 50 14.40 5.64 -14.04
C GLY A 50 13.42 5.30 -12.93
N ARG A 51 13.58 5.87 -11.73
CA ARG A 51 12.66 5.65 -10.62
C ARG A 51 11.42 6.51 -10.76
N ILE A 52 10.27 5.86 -10.67
CA ILE A 52 8.95 6.49 -10.75
C ILE A 52 8.41 6.60 -9.31
N THR A 53 7.88 7.75 -8.96
CA THR A 53 7.31 7.99 -7.64
C THR A 53 5.95 8.65 -7.77
N LEU A 54 4.94 8.06 -7.14
CA LEU A 54 3.60 8.60 -7.04
C LEU A 54 3.34 8.98 -5.57
N LEU A 55 3.05 10.25 -5.34
CA LEU A 55 2.62 10.75 -4.03
C LEU A 55 1.15 11.11 -4.08
N PHE A 56 0.40 10.68 -3.09
CA PHE A 56 -1.01 11.04 -2.93
C PHE A 56 -1.40 11.02 -1.46
N ARG A 57 -2.53 11.63 -1.13
CA ARG A 57 -2.99 11.74 0.25
C ARG A 57 -4.19 10.87 0.51
N SER A 58 -4.25 10.29 1.70
CA SER A 58 -5.41 9.57 2.19
C SER A 58 -6.44 10.53 2.78
N THR A 59 -7.61 10.00 3.21
CA THR A 59 -8.70 10.78 3.81
C THR A 59 -8.27 11.57 5.04
N ASN A 60 -7.28 11.11 5.77
CA ASN A 60 -6.74 11.80 6.95
C ASN A 60 -5.61 12.77 6.60
N ASN A 61 -5.49 13.14 5.33
CA ASN A 61 -4.44 14.03 4.83
C ASN A 61 -3.02 13.47 5.06
N ARG A 62 -2.88 12.17 5.21
CA ARG A 62 -1.59 11.50 5.35
C ARG A 62 -1.03 11.14 3.98
N GLU A 63 0.26 11.32 3.81
CA GLU A 63 0.94 11.08 2.55
C GLU A 63 1.23 9.60 2.34
N ASN A 64 0.91 9.12 1.13
CA ASN A 64 1.27 7.79 0.66
C ASN A 64 2.23 7.93 -0.51
N GLU A 65 3.20 7.04 -0.59
CA GLU A 65 4.20 7.05 -1.64
C GLU A 65 4.34 5.65 -2.25
N ILE A 66 4.09 5.55 -3.53
CA ILE A 66 4.35 4.34 -4.31
C ILE A 66 5.54 4.62 -5.23
N SER A 67 6.53 3.75 -5.21
CA SER A 67 7.75 3.94 -5.97
C SER A 67 8.20 2.63 -6.60
N PHE A 68 8.68 2.70 -7.83
CA PHE A 68 9.21 1.54 -8.54
C PHE A 68 10.22 1.98 -9.60
N SER A 69 11.07 1.05 -10.02
CA SER A 69 11.95 1.27 -11.15
C SER A 69 11.19 1.02 -12.45
N LYS A 70 11.38 1.87 -13.43
CA LYS A 70 10.77 1.71 -14.75
C LYS A 70 11.16 0.39 -15.42
N SER A 71 12.35 -0.11 -15.13
CA SER A 71 12.83 -1.41 -15.65
C SER A 71 12.27 -2.61 -14.88
N GLU A 72 11.75 -2.41 -13.66
CA GLU A 72 11.18 -3.46 -12.81
C GLU A 72 9.85 -3.01 -12.21
N PRO A 73 8.80 -2.84 -13.05
CA PRO A 73 7.52 -2.32 -12.56
C PRO A 73 6.76 -3.28 -11.65
N ASP A 74 7.16 -4.56 -11.63
CA ASP A 74 6.50 -5.59 -10.83
C ASP A 74 7.01 -5.69 -9.40
N LEU A 75 7.98 -4.87 -9.03
CA LEU A 75 8.47 -4.72 -7.67
C LEU A 75 8.27 -3.28 -7.24
N ILE A 76 7.40 -3.06 -6.26
CA ILE A 76 7.11 -1.72 -5.77
C ILE A 76 7.47 -1.58 -4.30
N SER A 77 7.82 -0.35 -3.89
CA SER A 77 7.82 0.03 -2.49
C SER A 77 6.61 0.94 -2.24
N PHE A 78 5.90 0.68 -1.17
CA PHE A 78 4.73 1.45 -0.80
C PHE A 78 4.90 1.94 0.64
N ARG A 79 5.07 3.26 0.80
CA ARG A 79 5.10 3.89 2.12
C ARG A 79 3.69 4.38 2.42
N ARG A 80 3.07 3.75 3.39
CA ARG A 80 1.70 4.01 3.80
C ARG A 80 1.66 5.08 4.87
N GLY A 81 0.88 6.11 4.66
CA GLY A 81 0.64 7.14 5.67
C GLY A 81 -0.28 6.66 6.79
N GLU A 82 -1.24 5.78 6.45
CA GLU A 82 -2.13 5.15 7.42
C GLU A 82 -1.77 3.69 7.63
N THR A 83 -1.57 3.28 8.87
CA THR A 83 -1.23 1.90 9.20
C THR A 83 -1.85 1.52 10.54
N THR A 84 -1.91 0.23 10.82
CA THR A 84 -2.22 -0.29 12.16
C THR A 84 -1.08 0.00 13.14
N PHE A 85 0.10 0.32 12.63
CA PHE A 85 1.22 0.86 13.39
C PHE A 85 1.10 2.38 13.41
N GLN A 86 1.50 3.06 14.47
CA GLN A 86 1.33 4.52 14.61
C GLN A 86 2.26 5.34 13.70
N GLU A 87 3.30 4.71 13.16
CA GLU A 87 4.27 5.34 12.28
C GLU A 87 4.02 4.94 10.83
N PRO A 88 4.41 5.76 9.85
CA PRO A 88 4.39 5.33 8.44
C PRO A 88 5.21 4.07 8.24
N VAL A 89 4.68 3.16 7.45
CA VAL A 89 5.31 1.85 7.19
C VAL A 89 5.59 1.72 5.72
N THR A 90 6.82 1.33 5.38
CA THR A 90 7.20 0.98 4.02
C THR A 90 7.10 -0.52 3.83
N VAL A 91 6.33 -0.95 2.86
CA VAL A 91 6.20 -2.34 2.48
C VAL A 91 6.75 -2.54 1.07
N PHE A 92 7.36 -3.71 0.83
CA PHE A 92 7.83 -4.11 -0.49
C PHE A 92 6.89 -5.17 -1.03
N LEU A 93 6.41 -4.97 -2.25
CA LEU A 93 5.37 -5.78 -2.86
C LEU A 93 5.84 -6.31 -4.22
N GLU A 94 5.74 -7.62 -4.38
CA GLU A 94 6.08 -8.31 -5.61
C GLU A 94 5.18 -9.53 -5.73
N GLU A 95 4.41 -9.60 -6.83
CA GLU A 95 3.39 -10.64 -7.00
C GLU A 95 3.95 -12.04 -6.80
N GLY A 96 3.22 -12.83 -6.00
CA GLY A 96 3.59 -14.20 -5.69
C GLY A 96 4.73 -14.36 -4.70
N LYS A 97 5.22 -13.29 -4.11
CA LYS A 97 6.37 -13.32 -3.20
C LYS A 97 6.06 -12.75 -1.82
N ARG A 98 6.91 -13.14 -0.87
CA ARG A 98 6.93 -12.58 0.48
C ARG A 98 8.18 -11.73 0.66
N HIS A 99 8.02 -10.60 1.33
CA HIS A 99 9.12 -9.71 1.70
C HIS A 99 9.08 -9.43 3.19
N ARG A 100 10.24 -9.50 3.84
CA ARG A 100 10.40 -9.10 5.24
C ARG A 100 10.49 -7.59 5.32
N CYS A 101 9.77 -7.02 6.26
CA CYS A 101 9.74 -5.59 6.52
C CYS A 101 9.96 -5.33 8.00
N ILE A 102 10.50 -4.16 8.31
CA ILE A 102 10.74 -3.74 9.69
C ILE A 102 10.11 -2.37 9.89
N SER A 103 9.35 -2.21 10.97
CA SER A 103 8.79 -0.93 11.38
C SER A 103 9.15 -0.66 12.82
N LYS A 104 8.96 0.59 13.26
CA LYS A 104 9.06 0.97 14.66
C LYS A 104 7.66 1.13 15.24
N ALA A 105 7.42 0.51 16.41
CA ALA A 105 6.24 0.78 17.19
C ALA A 105 6.40 2.14 17.92
N ALA A 106 5.29 2.66 18.48
CA ALA A 106 5.28 3.95 19.17
C ALA A 106 6.25 4.02 20.35
N ASN A 107 6.54 2.89 21.00
CA ASN A 107 7.51 2.79 22.09
C ASN A 107 8.97 2.67 21.63
N GLY A 108 9.24 2.77 20.33
CA GLY A 108 10.57 2.62 19.76
C GLY A 108 11.02 1.18 19.51
N GLU A 109 10.22 0.19 19.86
CA GLU A 109 10.53 -1.21 19.57
C GLU A 109 10.44 -1.49 18.07
N ARG A 110 11.31 -2.39 17.59
CA ARG A 110 11.26 -2.88 16.23
C ARG A 110 10.19 -3.97 16.10
N VAL A 111 9.34 -3.82 15.10
CA VAL A 111 8.36 -4.86 14.74
C VAL A 111 8.74 -5.41 13.38
N GLU A 112 9.02 -6.71 13.33
CA GLU A 112 9.20 -7.42 12.06
C GLU A 112 7.88 -7.98 11.58
N PHE A 113 7.62 -7.80 10.30
CA PHE A 113 6.46 -8.38 9.66
C PHE A 113 6.82 -8.81 8.23
N THR A 114 5.95 -9.59 7.62
CA THR A 114 6.12 -10.07 6.26
C THR A 114 4.94 -9.60 5.42
N THR A 115 5.21 -9.10 4.23
CA THR A 115 4.18 -8.89 3.22
C THR A 115 4.11 -10.10 2.31
N ARG A 116 2.88 -10.51 1.99
CA ARG A 116 2.62 -11.48 0.93
C ARG A 116 1.76 -10.80 -0.11
N THR A 117 2.25 -10.73 -1.33
CA THR A 117 1.54 -10.08 -2.43
C THR A 117 0.83 -11.14 -3.28
N ASP A 118 -0.49 -11.06 -3.34
CA ASP A 118 -1.30 -11.99 -4.12
C ASP A 118 -1.53 -11.48 -5.54
N LEU A 119 -1.62 -10.17 -5.70
CA LEU A 119 -1.83 -9.53 -7.01
C LEU A 119 -1.10 -8.19 -7.08
N LEU A 120 -0.36 -7.98 -8.15
CA LEU A 120 0.23 -6.69 -8.48
C LEU A 120 0.16 -6.49 -9.99
N GLU A 121 -0.73 -5.62 -10.42
CA GLU A 121 -0.82 -5.17 -11.81
C GLU A 121 -0.45 -3.70 -11.87
N ASN A 122 0.77 -3.42 -12.29
CA ASN A 122 1.27 -2.06 -12.42
C ASN A 122 1.22 -1.61 -13.87
N ARG A 123 0.13 -0.95 -14.24
CA ARG A 123 -0.07 -0.32 -15.55
C ARG A 123 -0.05 1.20 -15.45
N LEU A 124 0.61 1.74 -14.44
CA LEU A 124 0.59 3.17 -14.15
C LEU A 124 1.11 3.99 -15.33
N LEU A 125 2.20 3.56 -15.95
CA LEU A 125 2.81 4.28 -17.07
C LEU A 125 2.09 4.06 -18.42
N LYS A 126 1.27 3.00 -18.51
CA LYS A 126 0.54 2.69 -19.75
C LYS A 126 -0.87 3.26 -19.76
N SER A 127 -1.62 3.03 -18.70
CA SER A 127 -3.04 3.40 -18.62
C SER A 127 -3.39 4.22 -17.40
N GLY A 128 -2.42 4.55 -16.55
CA GLY A 128 -2.65 5.26 -15.30
C GLY A 128 -3.32 4.42 -14.23
N LYS A 129 -3.26 3.10 -14.32
CA LYS A 129 -3.96 2.20 -13.39
C LYS A 129 -3.02 1.27 -12.69
N MET A 130 -3.33 0.97 -11.43
CA MET A 130 -2.61 -0.01 -10.63
C MET A 130 -3.59 -0.76 -9.72
N THR A 131 -3.42 -2.08 -9.64
CA THR A 131 -4.19 -2.94 -8.74
C THR A 131 -3.23 -3.73 -7.88
N ILE A 132 -3.45 -3.70 -6.57
CA ILE A 132 -2.58 -4.35 -5.59
C ILE A 132 -3.47 -5.10 -4.59
N GLU A 133 -3.11 -6.36 -4.30
CA GLU A 133 -3.70 -7.13 -3.21
C GLU A 133 -2.58 -7.77 -2.41
N TYR A 134 -2.51 -7.47 -1.11
CA TYR A 134 -1.46 -8.01 -0.26
C TYR A 134 -1.94 -8.21 1.17
N SER A 135 -1.22 -9.06 1.89
CA SER A 135 -1.43 -9.30 3.30
C SER A 135 -0.19 -8.91 4.09
N ILE A 136 -0.41 -8.51 5.33
CA ILE A 136 0.65 -8.37 6.34
C ILE A 136 0.53 -9.55 7.29
N GLU A 137 1.66 -10.26 7.48
CA GLU A 137 1.78 -11.39 8.38
C GLU A 137 2.78 -11.05 9.50
N VAL A 138 2.40 -11.33 10.74
CA VAL A 138 3.27 -11.20 11.92
C VAL A 138 3.39 -12.58 12.55
N CYS A 139 4.61 -13.07 12.71
CA CYS A 139 4.89 -14.42 13.22
C CYS A 139 4.08 -15.51 12.48
N GLY A 140 3.98 -15.37 11.15
CA GLY A 140 3.26 -16.34 10.32
C GLY A 140 1.74 -16.22 10.34
N VAL A 141 1.19 -15.25 11.06
CA VAL A 141 -0.26 -15.03 11.17
C VAL A 141 -0.65 -13.78 10.39
N ARG A 142 -1.66 -13.90 9.53
CA ARG A 142 -2.18 -12.76 8.79
C ARG A 142 -2.93 -11.83 9.75
N VAL A 143 -2.48 -10.57 9.82
CA VAL A 143 -3.09 -9.54 10.66
C VAL A 143 -3.81 -8.48 9.86
N GLU A 144 -3.50 -8.35 8.57
CA GLU A 144 -4.12 -7.38 7.68
C GLU A 144 -4.18 -7.93 6.26
N TYR A 145 -5.28 -7.65 5.57
CA TYR A 145 -5.38 -7.81 4.11
C TYR A 145 -5.79 -6.47 3.51
N THR A 146 -5.12 -6.07 2.44
CA THR A 146 -5.38 -4.80 1.77
C THR A 146 -5.50 -4.99 0.27
N SER A 147 -6.54 -4.40 -0.30
CA SER A 147 -6.76 -4.33 -1.74
C SER A 147 -6.83 -2.87 -2.14
N ILE A 148 -6.04 -2.48 -3.14
CA ILE A 148 -6.01 -1.12 -3.65
C ILE A 148 -6.22 -1.15 -5.15
N LYS A 149 -7.20 -0.37 -5.62
CA LYS A 149 -7.38 -0.07 -7.04
C LYS A 149 -7.22 1.43 -7.18
N LEU A 150 -6.21 1.86 -7.92
CA LEU A 150 -6.01 3.27 -8.17
C LEU A 150 -5.95 3.60 -9.64
N SER A 151 -6.39 4.80 -9.96
CA SER A 151 -6.24 5.41 -11.26
C SER A 151 -5.70 6.82 -11.12
N VAL A 152 -4.87 7.20 -12.06
CA VAL A 152 -4.17 8.47 -12.07
C VAL A 152 -4.47 9.16 -13.38
N ILE A 153 -4.90 10.41 -13.29
CA ILE A 153 -5.11 11.27 -14.46
C ILE A 153 -4.31 12.57 -14.29
N HIS A 154 -3.90 13.13 -15.41
CA HIS A 154 -3.21 14.40 -15.42
C HIS A 154 -4.15 15.51 -14.93
N ASP A 155 -3.69 16.33 -13.99
CA ASP A 155 -4.45 17.46 -13.46
C ASP A 155 -4.29 18.67 -14.39
N LYS A 156 -5.21 18.81 -15.33
CA LYS A 156 -5.22 19.89 -16.31
C LYS A 156 -5.54 21.25 -15.70
N SER A 157 -6.11 21.30 -14.51
CA SER A 157 -6.44 22.56 -13.83
C SER A 157 -5.20 23.31 -13.38
N LYS A 158 -4.04 22.64 -13.36
CA LYS A 158 -2.75 23.20 -12.93
C LYS A 158 -1.80 23.55 -14.08
N GLU A 159 -2.29 23.49 -15.31
CA GLU A 159 -1.55 23.95 -16.49
C GLU A 159 -1.61 25.46 -16.66
#